data_fa6fa32c2b00154838e252b83b2722ca
#
_entry.id   fa6fa32c2b00154838e252b83b2722ca
#
_cell.length_a   1.000
_cell.length_b   1.000
_cell.length_c   1.000
_cell.angle_alpha   90.00
_cell.angle_beta   90.00
_cell.angle_gamma   90.00
#
_symmetry.space_group_name_H-M   'P 1'
#
loop_
_entity.id
_entity.type
_entity.pdbx_description
1 polymer ?
#
loop_
_entity_poly.entity_id
_entity_poly.type
_entity_poly.pdbx_seq_one_letter_code
_entity_poly.pdbx_strand_id
1 'polypeptide(L)'
;MGGYIALNLVKRYSERIKGLILYDTQCYADNAQARAKRYENIALIRNGGKQKYLEDMCKILFSPVTFQQNGEIIKITLDLMLKATDEVLIQTLEAMAEREETCSILSAIKIPAMVLCGEHDILTPPEKSEYMQQQIPGSVLHVIANSGHLAHLENKDAFNQHLNNFLKSF
;
A
#
# COMPACT_ATOMS: atom_id res chain seq x y z
N MET A 1 0.88 3.69 2.68
CA MET A 1 0.44 5.02 3.20
C MET A 1 -0.40 5.80 2.19
N GLY A 2 -0.03 5.88 0.93
CA GLY A 2 -0.78 6.64 -0.10
C GLY A 2 -2.28 6.32 -0.16
N GLY A 3 -2.67 5.04 -0.04
CA GLY A 3 -4.08 4.65 -0.02
C GLY A 3 -4.86 5.20 1.18
N TYR A 4 -4.25 5.31 2.35
CA TYR A 4 -4.88 5.92 3.53
C TYR A 4 -5.15 7.42 3.31
N ILE A 5 -4.20 8.11 2.65
CA ILE A 5 -4.37 9.51 2.26
C ILE A 5 -5.48 9.63 1.21
N ALA A 6 -5.48 8.77 0.19
CA ALA A 6 -6.48 8.78 -0.87
C ALA A 6 -7.91 8.57 -0.32
N LEU A 7 -8.12 7.60 0.57
CA LEU A 7 -9.41 7.37 1.21
C LEU A 7 -9.86 8.57 2.06
N ASN A 8 -8.94 9.20 2.80
CA ASN A 8 -9.25 10.43 3.54
C ASN A 8 -9.56 11.62 2.63
N LEU A 9 -8.92 11.73 1.47
CA LEU A 9 -9.24 12.76 0.48
C LEU A 9 -10.64 12.54 -0.10
N VAL A 10 -11.00 11.31 -0.45
CA VAL A 10 -12.36 10.98 -0.92
C VAL A 10 -13.40 11.29 0.16
N LYS A 11 -13.12 10.94 1.43
CA LYS A 11 -13.99 11.24 2.56
C LYS A 11 -14.32 12.74 2.68
N ARG A 12 -13.35 13.61 2.39
CA ARG A 12 -13.44 15.05 2.63
C ARG A 12 -13.76 15.88 1.39
N TYR A 13 -13.37 15.40 0.20
CA TYR A 13 -13.35 16.20 -1.03
C TYR A 13 -13.75 15.35 -2.25
N SER A 14 -14.75 14.49 -2.11
CA SER A 14 -15.17 13.57 -3.18
C SER A 14 -15.53 14.30 -4.47
N GLU A 15 -16.10 15.50 -4.38
CA GLU A 15 -16.48 16.35 -5.53
C GLU A 15 -15.28 16.85 -6.36
N ARG A 16 -14.08 16.76 -5.81
CA ARG A 16 -12.83 17.18 -6.48
C ARG A 16 -12.08 16.02 -7.12
N ILE A 17 -12.57 14.79 -6.95
CA ILE A 17 -11.88 13.56 -7.37
C ILE A 17 -12.70 12.91 -8.49
N LYS A 18 -12.07 12.72 -9.66
CA LYS A 18 -12.74 12.12 -10.84
C LYS A 18 -12.69 10.60 -10.85
N GLY A 19 -11.68 10.01 -10.24
CA GLY A 19 -11.50 8.55 -10.15
C GLY A 19 -10.55 8.19 -9.03
N LEU A 20 -10.67 6.97 -8.51
CA LEU A 20 -9.90 6.47 -7.37
C LEU A 20 -9.21 5.17 -7.73
N ILE A 21 -7.91 5.09 -7.46
CA ILE A 21 -7.14 3.85 -7.53
C ILE A 21 -6.63 3.52 -6.14
N LEU A 22 -7.05 2.38 -5.61
CA LEU A 22 -6.58 1.82 -4.34
C LEU A 22 -5.63 0.68 -4.66
N TYR A 23 -4.34 0.93 -4.49
CA TYR A 23 -3.28 -0.01 -4.83
C TYR A 23 -2.52 -0.44 -3.59
N ASP A 24 -2.45 -1.75 -3.35
CA ASP A 24 -1.77 -2.39 -2.22
C ASP A 24 -2.04 -1.65 -0.91
N THR A 25 -3.31 -1.59 -0.52
CA THR A 25 -3.79 -0.82 0.63
C THR A 25 -4.99 -1.48 1.31
N GLN A 26 -5.46 -0.85 2.38
CA GLN A 26 -6.62 -1.28 3.14
C GLN A 26 -7.34 -0.09 3.78
N CYS A 27 -8.58 -0.29 4.21
CA CYS A 27 -9.39 0.75 4.87
C CYS A 27 -9.34 0.70 6.41
N TYR A 28 -8.80 -0.38 7.00
CA TYR A 28 -8.82 -0.60 8.45
C TYR A 28 -7.82 0.28 9.20
N ALA A 29 -8.17 0.67 10.44
CA ALA A 29 -7.19 1.13 11.41
C ALA A 29 -6.25 -0.01 11.82
N ASP A 30 -5.11 0.32 12.43
CA ASP A 30 -4.26 -0.69 13.06
C ASP A 30 -4.98 -1.28 14.28
N ASN A 31 -4.98 -2.60 14.40
CA ASN A 31 -5.32 -3.26 15.66
C ASN A 31 -4.20 -3.05 16.70
N ALA A 32 -4.45 -3.46 17.94
CA ALA A 32 -3.50 -3.26 19.04
C ALA A 32 -2.10 -3.87 18.75
N GLN A 33 -2.06 -5.05 18.11
CA GLN A 33 -0.81 -5.71 17.77
C GLN A 33 -0.04 -4.97 16.67
N ALA A 34 -0.72 -4.57 15.60
CA ALA A 34 -0.11 -3.81 14.51
C ALA A 34 0.41 -2.46 15.01
N ARG A 35 -0.37 -1.77 15.86
CA ARG A 35 0.02 -0.51 16.48
C ARG A 35 1.25 -0.68 17.39
N ALA A 36 1.28 -1.70 18.22
CA ALA A 36 2.44 -2.02 19.06
C ALA A 36 3.69 -2.25 18.21
N LYS A 37 3.55 -3.01 17.10
CA LYS A 37 4.67 -3.28 16.18
C LYS A 37 5.22 -1.99 15.55
N ARG A 38 4.38 -0.99 15.25
CA ARG A 38 4.88 0.29 14.76
C ARG A 38 5.73 1.01 15.80
N TYR A 39 5.31 1.02 17.07
CA TYR A 39 6.11 1.64 18.14
C TYR A 39 7.40 0.88 18.45
N GLU A 40 7.42 -0.45 18.33
CA GLU A 40 8.67 -1.23 18.38
C GLU A 40 9.64 -0.80 17.25
N ASN A 41 9.13 -0.64 16.03
CA ASN A 41 9.94 -0.20 14.89
C ASN A 41 10.43 1.26 15.07
N ILE A 42 9.60 2.14 15.63
CA ILE A 42 10.00 3.50 16.00
C ILE A 42 11.15 3.47 17.01
N ALA A 43 11.01 2.65 18.06
CA ALA A 43 12.08 2.50 19.05
C ALA A 43 13.36 1.94 18.43
N LEU A 44 13.26 0.96 17.54
CA LEU A 44 14.39 0.42 16.79
C LEU A 44 15.11 1.52 15.99
N ILE A 45 14.37 2.34 15.24
CA ILE A 45 14.95 3.43 14.44
C ILE A 45 15.63 4.47 15.34
N ARG A 46 14.99 4.89 16.43
CA ARG A 46 15.55 5.84 17.42
C ARG A 46 16.86 5.35 18.04
N ASN A 47 17.04 4.04 18.14
CA ASN A 47 18.26 3.40 18.64
C ASN A 47 19.29 3.07 17.54
N GLY A 48 19.20 3.71 16.37
CA GLY A 48 20.15 3.53 15.26
C GLY A 48 19.89 2.30 14.39
N GLY A 49 18.78 1.60 14.57
CA GLY A 49 18.43 0.38 13.82
C GLY A 49 17.69 0.62 12.50
N LYS A 50 17.77 1.83 11.91
CA LYS A 50 17.12 2.17 10.65
C LYS A 50 17.43 1.19 9.52
N GLN A 51 18.70 0.88 9.30
CA GLN A 51 19.10 -0.02 8.24
C GLN A 51 18.44 -1.39 8.39
N LYS A 52 18.50 -1.97 9.60
CA LYS A 52 17.83 -3.25 9.87
C LYS A 52 16.32 -3.20 9.64
N TYR A 53 15.66 -2.14 10.09
CA TYR A 53 14.23 -1.95 9.84
C TYR A 53 13.90 -1.96 8.35
N LEU A 54 14.67 -1.24 7.53
CA LEU A 54 14.46 -1.14 6.08
C LEU A 54 14.79 -2.44 5.34
N GLU A 55 15.84 -3.15 5.76
CA GLU A 55 16.16 -4.49 5.24
C GLU A 55 15.04 -5.49 5.53
N ASP A 56 14.49 -5.48 6.76
CA ASP A 56 13.37 -6.35 7.11
C ASP A 56 12.08 -5.95 6.36
N MET A 57 11.85 -4.64 6.12
CA MET A 57 10.77 -4.16 5.26
C MET A 57 10.92 -4.67 3.82
N CYS A 58 12.11 -4.61 3.23
CA CYS A 58 12.33 -5.12 1.87
C CYS A 58 11.95 -6.60 1.72
N LYS A 59 12.16 -7.42 2.76
CA LYS A 59 11.79 -8.84 2.72
C LYS A 59 10.28 -9.09 2.59
N ILE A 60 9.46 -8.14 3.01
CA ILE A 60 8.00 -8.26 3.01
C ILE A 60 7.32 -7.41 1.93
N LEU A 61 8.09 -6.54 1.25
CA LEU A 61 7.57 -5.72 0.15
C LEU A 61 7.50 -6.47 -1.18
N PHE A 62 8.38 -7.43 -1.39
CA PHE A 62 8.50 -8.16 -2.65
C PHE A 62 7.97 -9.58 -2.56
N SER A 63 7.50 -10.10 -3.69
CA SER A 63 7.11 -11.51 -3.80
C SER A 63 8.32 -12.45 -3.67
N PRO A 64 8.11 -13.72 -3.27
CA PRO A 64 9.15 -14.73 -3.27
C PRO A 64 9.79 -14.93 -4.66
N VAL A 65 9.03 -14.73 -5.72
CA VAL A 65 9.52 -14.84 -7.11
C VAL A 65 10.57 -13.77 -7.38
N THR A 66 10.30 -12.52 -7.00
CA THR A 66 11.25 -11.40 -7.18
C THR A 66 12.54 -11.62 -6.40
N PHE A 67 12.44 -12.16 -5.18
CA PHE A 67 13.63 -12.51 -4.40
C PHE A 67 14.54 -13.51 -5.09
N GLN A 68 13.97 -14.47 -5.81
CA GLN A 68 14.76 -15.49 -6.53
C GLN A 68 15.31 -14.99 -7.86
N GLN A 69 14.62 -14.08 -8.54
CA GLN A 69 14.89 -13.75 -9.93
C GLN A 69 15.46 -12.35 -10.15
N ASN A 70 15.25 -11.41 -9.23
CA ASN A 70 15.59 -9.99 -9.45
C ASN A 70 16.09 -9.29 -8.19
N GLY A 71 17.24 -9.73 -7.67
CA GLY A 71 17.87 -9.10 -6.50
C GLY A 71 18.28 -7.63 -6.72
N GLU A 72 18.45 -7.20 -7.97
CA GLU A 72 18.85 -5.83 -8.29
C GLU A 72 17.74 -4.83 -7.91
N ILE A 73 16.49 -5.13 -8.23
CA ILE A 73 15.37 -4.23 -7.89
C ILE A 73 15.19 -4.08 -6.37
N ILE A 74 15.47 -5.14 -5.62
CA ILE A 74 15.43 -5.12 -4.15
C ILE A 74 16.50 -4.18 -3.62
N LYS A 75 17.72 -4.28 -4.15
CA LYS A 75 18.83 -3.40 -3.79
C LYS A 75 18.53 -1.94 -4.10
N ILE A 76 18.06 -1.64 -5.32
CA ILE A 76 17.67 -0.28 -5.72
C ILE A 76 16.59 0.28 -4.78
N THR A 77 15.61 -0.54 -4.42
CA THR A 77 14.54 -0.12 -3.51
C THR A 77 15.09 0.17 -2.11
N LEU A 78 15.95 -0.69 -1.57
CA LEU A 78 16.59 -0.46 -0.27
C LEU A 78 17.42 0.83 -0.29
N ASP A 79 18.24 1.03 -1.33
CA ASP A 79 19.07 2.23 -1.49
C ASP A 79 18.21 3.53 -1.55
N LEU A 80 17.02 3.45 -2.15
CA LEU A 80 16.07 4.56 -2.15
C LEU A 80 15.45 4.79 -0.77
N MET A 81 15.05 3.73 -0.07
CA MET A 81 14.45 3.82 1.26
C MET A 81 15.46 4.37 2.29
N LEU A 82 16.74 4.03 2.16
CA LEU A 82 17.81 4.52 3.04
C LEU A 82 18.04 6.04 2.96
N LYS A 83 17.59 6.70 1.87
CA LYS A 83 17.66 8.16 1.73
C LYS A 83 16.68 8.90 2.65
N ALA A 84 15.62 8.25 3.11
CA ALA A 84 14.71 8.85 4.08
C ALA A 84 15.44 9.11 5.40
N THR A 85 15.14 10.23 6.06
CA THR A 85 15.66 10.49 7.40
C THR A 85 14.95 9.65 8.44
N ASP A 86 15.59 9.42 9.59
CA ASP A 86 14.98 8.70 10.70
C ASP A 86 13.69 9.37 11.14
N GLU A 87 13.68 10.70 11.19
CA GLU A 87 12.50 11.49 11.56
C GLU A 87 11.31 11.25 10.63
N VAL A 88 11.52 11.26 9.31
CA VAL A 88 10.46 10.97 8.32
C VAL A 88 9.90 9.57 8.49
N LEU A 89 10.75 8.58 8.74
CA LEU A 89 10.31 7.20 8.99
C LEU A 89 9.49 7.10 10.28
N ILE A 90 9.95 7.74 11.35
CA ILE A 90 9.28 7.75 12.66
C ILE A 90 7.90 8.43 12.53
N GLN A 91 7.84 9.63 11.98
CA GLN A 91 6.58 10.36 11.78
C GLN A 91 5.59 9.58 10.89
N THR A 92 6.10 8.90 9.87
CA THR A 92 5.30 8.04 9.01
C THR A 92 4.69 6.86 9.78
N LEU A 93 5.48 6.21 10.62
CA LEU A 93 5.01 5.10 11.47
C LEU A 93 4.00 5.58 12.53
N GLU A 94 4.25 6.73 13.16
CA GLU A 94 3.32 7.36 14.11
C GLU A 94 1.99 7.69 13.43
N ALA A 95 2.02 8.36 12.26
CA ALA A 95 0.81 8.68 11.50
C ALA A 95 0.02 7.43 11.09
N MET A 96 0.70 6.33 10.76
CA MET A 96 0.03 5.07 10.46
C MET A 96 -0.56 4.41 11.71
N ALA A 97 0.10 4.50 12.86
CA ALA A 97 -0.39 3.94 14.13
C ALA A 97 -1.66 4.65 14.63
N GLU A 98 -1.76 5.96 14.37
CA GLU A 98 -2.85 6.82 14.84
C GLU A 98 -4.00 6.98 13.81
N ARG A 99 -3.87 6.40 12.61
CA ARG A 99 -4.90 6.56 11.58
C ARG A 99 -6.23 5.95 12.01
N GLU A 100 -7.29 6.66 11.69
CA GLU A 100 -8.65 6.15 11.80
C GLU A 100 -8.97 5.15 10.69
N GLU A 101 -9.99 4.32 10.91
CA GLU A 101 -10.55 3.48 9.86
C GLU A 101 -11.29 4.35 8.82
N THR A 102 -11.33 3.83 7.60
CA THR A 102 -12.06 4.44 6.49
C THR A 102 -12.95 3.43 5.76
N CYS A 103 -13.18 2.26 6.35
CA CYS A 103 -14.06 1.25 5.78
C CYS A 103 -15.52 1.74 5.72
N SER A 104 -15.94 2.54 6.70
CA SER A 104 -17.29 3.10 6.81
C SER A 104 -17.70 4.01 5.65
N ILE A 105 -16.72 4.58 4.91
CA ILE A 105 -17.03 5.47 3.77
C ILE A 105 -17.12 4.74 2.42
N LEU A 106 -16.68 3.49 2.32
CA LEU A 106 -16.51 2.80 1.04
C LEU A 106 -17.80 2.73 0.22
N SER A 107 -18.93 2.43 0.87
CA SER A 107 -20.24 2.34 0.20
C SER A 107 -20.79 3.69 -0.31
N ALA A 108 -20.25 4.79 0.20
CA ALA A 108 -20.60 6.14 -0.25
C ALA A 108 -19.76 6.62 -1.45
N ILE A 109 -18.73 5.90 -1.85
CA ILE A 109 -17.90 6.25 -3.01
C ILE A 109 -18.69 6.02 -4.28
N LYS A 110 -18.97 7.10 -5.04
CA LYS A 110 -19.76 7.08 -6.28
C LYS A 110 -18.93 7.35 -7.54
N ILE A 111 -17.68 7.75 -7.36
CA ILE A 111 -16.74 7.97 -8.45
C ILE A 111 -16.20 6.63 -8.97
N PRO A 112 -15.80 6.52 -10.25
CA PRO A 112 -15.12 5.34 -10.76
C PRO A 112 -13.95 4.94 -9.85
N ALA A 113 -13.90 3.67 -9.48
CA ALA A 113 -12.86 3.17 -8.59
C ALA A 113 -12.28 1.83 -9.10
N MET A 114 -10.96 1.71 -9.01
CA MET A 114 -10.23 0.48 -9.28
C MET A 114 -9.42 0.10 -8.04
N VAL A 115 -9.46 -1.17 -7.69
CA VAL A 115 -8.61 -1.76 -6.65
C VAL A 115 -7.58 -2.65 -7.33
N LEU A 116 -6.31 -2.50 -6.94
CA LEU A 116 -5.19 -3.29 -7.45
C LEU A 116 -4.42 -3.89 -6.28
N CYS A 117 -3.99 -5.14 -6.38
CA CYS A 117 -3.07 -5.72 -5.39
C CYS A 117 -2.15 -6.75 -6.03
N GLY A 118 -0.99 -6.96 -5.42
CA GLY A 118 -0.13 -8.08 -5.74
C GLY A 118 -0.66 -9.38 -5.15
N GLU A 119 -0.55 -10.48 -5.89
CA GLU A 119 -0.99 -11.83 -5.48
C GLU A 119 -0.33 -12.29 -4.17
N HIS A 120 0.91 -11.88 -3.95
CA HIS A 120 1.73 -12.26 -2.80
C HIS A 120 1.98 -11.10 -1.83
N ASP A 121 1.13 -10.08 -1.83
CA ASP A 121 1.24 -8.99 -0.86
C ASP A 121 0.90 -9.49 0.55
N ILE A 122 1.89 -9.53 1.43
CA ILE A 122 1.73 -9.94 2.83
C ILE A 122 1.49 -8.77 3.79
N LEU A 123 1.70 -7.52 3.34
CA LEU A 123 1.43 -6.31 4.13
C LEU A 123 -0.05 -5.94 4.10
N THR A 124 -0.63 -5.99 2.92
CA THR A 124 -2.07 -5.79 2.69
C THR A 124 -2.58 -6.92 1.79
N PRO A 125 -2.79 -8.12 2.36
CA PRO A 125 -3.14 -9.31 1.61
C PRO A 125 -4.38 -9.11 0.70
N PRO A 126 -4.49 -9.84 -0.41
CA PRO A 126 -5.55 -9.68 -1.41
C PRO A 126 -6.97 -9.61 -0.84
N GLU A 127 -7.23 -10.29 0.28
CA GLU A 127 -8.53 -10.26 0.96
C GLU A 127 -8.92 -8.85 1.45
N LYS A 128 -7.94 -7.98 1.70
CA LYS A 128 -8.20 -6.57 2.04
C LYS A 128 -8.69 -5.78 0.82
N SER A 129 -8.11 -6.07 -0.33
CA SER A 129 -8.51 -5.50 -1.62
C SER A 129 -9.87 -6.02 -2.06
N GLU A 130 -10.14 -7.31 -1.91
CA GLU A 130 -11.45 -7.93 -2.17
C GLU A 130 -12.54 -7.29 -1.31
N TYR A 131 -12.27 -7.11 -0.01
CA TYR A 131 -13.21 -6.44 0.88
C TYR A 131 -13.53 -5.02 0.40
N MET A 132 -12.51 -4.21 0.07
CA MET A 132 -12.75 -2.85 -0.42
C MET A 132 -13.54 -2.84 -1.72
N GLN A 133 -13.22 -3.73 -2.67
CA GLN A 133 -13.95 -3.85 -3.92
C GLN A 133 -15.42 -4.22 -3.70
N GLN A 134 -15.71 -5.16 -2.81
CA GLN A 134 -17.09 -5.54 -2.48
C GLN A 134 -17.90 -4.40 -1.84
N GLN A 135 -17.24 -3.50 -1.12
CA GLN A 135 -17.89 -2.38 -0.45
C GLN A 135 -18.03 -1.12 -1.34
N ILE A 136 -17.21 -0.96 -2.38
CA ILE A 136 -17.26 0.19 -3.28
C ILE A 136 -18.12 -0.14 -4.50
N PRO A 137 -19.32 0.48 -4.64
CA PRO A 137 -20.23 0.16 -5.74
C PRO A 137 -19.60 0.42 -7.11
N GLY A 138 -19.68 -0.55 -8.01
CA GLY A 138 -19.18 -0.42 -9.39
C GLY A 138 -17.66 -0.43 -9.54
N SER A 139 -16.90 -0.68 -8.47
CA SER A 139 -15.45 -0.81 -8.56
C SER A 139 -15.04 -2.14 -9.18
N VAL A 140 -13.83 -2.16 -9.74
CA VAL A 140 -13.20 -3.37 -10.28
C VAL A 140 -11.96 -3.73 -9.45
N LEU A 141 -11.68 -5.04 -9.33
CA LEU A 141 -10.48 -5.56 -8.69
C LEU A 141 -9.60 -6.24 -9.73
N HIS A 142 -8.30 -5.97 -9.66
CA HIS A 142 -7.28 -6.70 -10.40
C HIS A 142 -6.19 -7.18 -9.44
N VAL A 143 -5.91 -8.50 -9.48
CA VAL A 143 -4.80 -9.12 -8.75
C VAL A 143 -3.66 -9.34 -9.74
N ILE A 144 -2.49 -8.80 -9.42
CA ILE A 144 -1.31 -8.88 -10.29
C ILE A 144 -0.47 -10.09 -9.89
N ALA A 145 -0.40 -11.05 -10.80
CA ALA A 145 0.28 -12.32 -10.57
C ALA A 145 1.78 -12.14 -10.26
N ASN A 146 2.30 -13.03 -9.42
CA ASN A 146 3.70 -13.12 -9.03
C ASN A 146 4.29 -11.84 -8.41
N SER A 147 3.47 -11.00 -7.81
CA SER A 147 3.86 -9.70 -7.27
C SER A 147 3.48 -9.58 -5.80
N GLY A 148 4.33 -8.92 -5.02
CA GLY A 148 4.07 -8.48 -3.64
C GLY A 148 3.49 -7.06 -3.60
N HIS A 149 3.87 -6.31 -2.56
CA HIS A 149 3.40 -4.93 -2.31
C HIS A 149 3.90 -3.90 -3.33
N LEU A 150 4.86 -4.24 -4.16
CA LEU A 150 5.42 -3.36 -5.18
C LEU A 150 5.17 -3.89 -6.60
N ALA A 151 3.95 -4.35 -6.88
CA ALA A 151 3.57 -4.96 -8.15
C ALA A 151 3.90 -4.07 -9.38
N HIS A 152 3.88 -2.75 -9.24
CA HIS A 152 4.29 -1.81 -10.28
C HIS A 152 5.78 -1.90 -10.64
N LEU A 153 6.60 -2.47 -9.77
CA LEU A 153 8.01 -2.77 -10.02
C LEU A 153 8.22 -4.21 -10.47
N GLU A 154 7.45 -5.14 -9.90
CA GLU A 154 7.61 -6.57 -10.10
C GLU A 154 6.98 -7.07 -11.41
N ASN A 155 5.82 -6.52 -11.77
CA ASN A 155 5.10 -6.85 -13.02
C ASN A 155 4.55 -5.58 -13.68
N LYS A 156 5.47 -4.79 -14.22
CA LYS A 156 5.18 -3.46 -14.81
C LYS A 156 4.15 -3.50 -15.91
N ASP A 157 4.21 -4.54 -16.76
CA ASP A 157 3.35 -4.63 -17.95
C ASP A 157 1.89 -4.85 -17.53
N ALA A 158 1.64 -5.81 -16.65
CA ALA A 158 0.29 -6.06 -16.13
C ALA A 158 -0.23 -4.85 -15.33
N PHE A 159 0.59 -4.25 -14.46
CA PHE A 159 0.22 -3.05 -13.71
C PHE A 159 -0.18 -1.90 -14.65
N ASN A 160 0.68 -1.57 -15.62
CA ASN A 160 0.44 -0.48 -16.57
C ASN A 160 -0.75 -0.76 -17.49
N GLN A 161 -0.99 -2.01 -17.86
CA GLN A 161 -2.16 -2.39 -18.67
C GLN A 161 -3.46 -2.07 -17.93
N HIS A 162 -3.59 -2.47 -16.65
CA HIS A 162 -4.78 -2.18 -15.85
C HIS A 162 -4.94 -0.68 -15.61
N LEU A 163 -3.84 0.01 -15.26
CA LEU A 163 -3.83 1.45 -15.07
C LEU A 163 -4.32 2.20 -16.31
N ASN A 164 -3.75 1.88 -17.49
CA ASN A 164 -4.11 2.52 -18.74
C ASN A 164 -5.57 2.26 -19.15
N ASN A 165 -6.06 1.05 -18.93
CA ASN A 165 -7.46 0.71 -19.21
C ASN A 165 -8.41 1.51 -18.33
N PHE A 166 -8.09 1.63 -17.05
CA PHE A 166 -8.88 2.41 -16.11
C PHE A 166 -8.88 3.91 -16.46
N LEU A 167 -7.70 4.48 -16.78
CA LEU A 167 -7.60 5.90 -17.15
C LEU A 167 -8.32 6.26 -18.45
N LYS A 168 -8.55 5.29 -19.35
CA LYS A 168 -9.31 5.49 -20.59
C LYS A 168 -10.84 5.41 -20.41
N SER A 169 -11.29 5.05 -19.20
CA SER A 169 -12.72 4.90 -18.91
C SER A 169 -13.42 6.18 -18.45
N PHE A 170 -12.70 7.33 -18.42
CA PHE A 170 -13.27 8.63 -18.06
C PHE A 170 -13.27 9.60 -19.21
#